data_110fc731562dbb1af014dce3d61702c0
#
_entry.id   110fc731562dbb1af014dce3d61702c0
#
_cell.length_a   1.000
_cell.length_b   1.000
_cell.length_c   1.000
_cell.angle_alpha   90.00
_cell.angle_beta   90.00
_cell.angle_gamma   90.00
#
_symmetry.space_group_name_H-M   'P 1'
#
loop_
_entity.id
_entity.type
_entity.pdbx_description
1 polymer ?
#
loop_
_entity_poly.entity_id
_entity_poly.type
_entity_poly.pdbx_seq_one_letter_code
_entity_poly.pdbx_strand_id
1 'polypeptide(L)'
;MSEQSKATVLELSEAIAPNYEYGAYDVDCLYEIFNENAKYFRPTVAGIGMRINDFLSNPQTIRLHLAGVKRYESFPLLALPPAQSLPSQEFASVLHQRRSRPEFGRSISQQELADLLGNALGCNASMTPEYARDATLHRKPYPSGGGLYPVEFYVLPMRVDGVQPCVCHYNTISRELRVLQQELQAEQVNRVLSMPFAADKMPAVMIFMSGVLQRSTNKYGNKGYKLVMIEAGAAGQTLHLNAQALGLHGLMWSSFFDDEAERLLQLDGVSESVIVGFFAG
;
A
#
# COMPACT_ATOMS: atom_id res chain seq x y z
N MET A 1 -33.38 3.83 24.28
CA MET A 1 -32.27 3.15 24.96
C MET A 1 -32.67 2.94 26.38
N SER A 2 -32.65 1.71 26.91
CA SER A 2 -32.96 1.40 28.31
C SER A 2 -31.85 1.96 29.22
N GLU A 3 -32.16 2.25 30.47
CA GLU A 3 -31.17 2.71 31.46
C GLU A 3 -29.98 1.75 31.61
N GLN A 4 -30.23 0.43 31.48
CA GLN A 4 -29.18 -0.59 31.44
C GLN A 4 -28.16 -0.41 30.28
N SER A 5 -28.62 0.05 29.10
CA SER A 5 -27.74 0.31 27.96
C SER A 5 -26.83 1.51 28.20
N LYS A 6 -27.26 2.51 28.97
CA LYS A 6 -26.46 3.68 29.32
C LYS A 6 -25.40 3.36 30.39
N ALA A 7 -25.73 2.53 31.37
CA ALA A 7 -24.79 2.08 32.39
C ALA A 7 -23.62 1.30 31.78
N THR A 8 -23.90 0.37 30.85
CA THR A 8 -22.85 -0.43 30.19
C THR A 8 -21.89 0.42 29.34
N VAL A 9 -22.38 1.51 28.71
CA VAL A 9 -21.52 2.42 27.92
C VAL A 9 -20.64 3.26 28.85
N LEU A 10 -21.15 3.68 30.02
CA LEU A 10 -20.38 4.43 31.02
C LEU A 10 -19.29 3.54 31.66
N GLU A 11 -19.62 2.30 32.02
CA GLU A 11 -18.64 1.34 32.56
C GLU A 11 -17.53 1.01 31.58
N LEU A 12 -17.84 0.89 30.29
CA LEU A 12 -16.83 0.68 29.25
C LEU A 12 -15.92 1.92 29.05
N SER A 13 -16.48 3.13 29.17
CA SER A 13 -15.67 4.35 29.06
C SER A 13 -14.76 4.53 30.29
N GLU A 14 -15.20 4.19 31.49
CA GLU A 14 -14.39 4.20 32.71
C GLU A 14 -13.29 3.13 32.70
N ALA A 15 -13.53 1.97 32.09
CA ALA A 15 -12.53 0.91 31.94
C ALA A 15 -11.43 1.25 30.93
N ILE A 16 -11.70 2.14 29.98
CA ILE A 16 -10.75 2.57 28.95
C ILE A 16 -10.00 3.87 29.37
N ALA A 17 -10.65 4.73 30.16
CA ALA A 17 -10.13 6.04 30.54
C ALA A 17 -8.84 6.07 31.39
N PRO A 18 -8.54 5.08 32.28
CA PRO A 18 -7.38 5.19 33.17
C PRO A 18 -6.01 5.07 32.47
N ASN A 19 -5.95 4.65 31.24
CA ASN A 19 -4.68 4.37 30.53
C ASN A 19 -4.30 5.42 29.48
N TYR A 20 -5.10 6.46 29.28
CA TYR A 20 -4.80 7.57 28.40
C TYR A 20 -4.69 8.84 29.23
N GLU A 21 -3.52 9.11 29.80
CA GLU A 21 -3.15 10.48 30.13
C GLU A 21 -3.06 11.21 28.79
N TYR A 22 -4.10 11.96 28.47
CA TYR A 22 -4.03 12.97 27.42
C TYR A 22 -2.99 13.98 27.88
N GLY A 23 -1.74 13.78 27.40
CA GLY A 23 -0.71 14.80 27.58
C GLY A 23 -1.21 16.12 27.01
N ALA A 24 -0.76 17.20 27.55
CA ALA A 24 -1.19 18.58 27.27
C ALA A 24 -0.96 19.10 25.83
N TYR A 25 -1.13 18.23 24.84
CA TYR A 25 -1.20 18.60 23.44
C TYR A 25 -2.68 18.67 23.08
N ASP A 26 -3.24 19.85 23.33
CA ASP A 26 -4.56 20.27 22.86
C ASP A 26 -4.51 20.47 21.35
N VAL A 27 -4.25 19.39 20.63
CA VAL A 27 -4.37 19.34 19.17
C VAL A 27 -5.78 18.84 18.90
N ASP A 28 -6.57 19.63 18.19
CA ASP A 28 -7.85 19.19 17.63
C ASP A 28 -7.66 17.80 17.02
N CYS A 29 -8.27 16.78 17.62
CA CYS A 29 -8.08 15.39 17.22
C CYS A 29 -8.83 15.11 15.92
N LEU A 30 -8.28 15.57 14.80
CA LEU A 30 -8.89 15.42 13.46
C LEU A 30 -9.21 13.96 13.12
N TYR A 31 -8.42 13.01 13.67
CA TYR A 31 -8.68 11.58 13.49
C TYR A 31 -10.02 11.15 14.11
N GLU A 32 -10.47 11.77 15.20
CA GLU A 32 -11.77 11.46 15.82
C GLU A 32 -12.90 11.91 14.92
N ILE A 33 -12.83 13.15 14.42
CA ILE A 33 -13.81 13.70 13.47
C ILE A 33 -13.87 12.82 12.22
N PHE A 34 -12.71 12.47 11.66
CA PHE A 34 -12.66 11.58 10.50
C PHE A 34 -13.21 10.20 10.82
N ASN A 35 -12.84 9.61 11.97
CA ASN A 35 -13.30 8.29 12.37
C ASN A 35 -14.83 8.24 12.49
N GLU A 36 -15.45 9.25 13.13
CA GLU A 36 -16.91 9.34 13.25
C GLU A 36 -17.58 9.49 11.88
N ASN A 37 -17.06 10.35 11.01
CA ASN A 37 -17.62 10.56 9.68
C ASN A 37 -17.38 9.40 8.70
N ALA A 38 -16.47 8.50 9.02
CA ALA A 38 -16.20 7.30 8.22
C ALA A 38 -16.97 6.06 8.67
N LYS A 39 -17.79 6.15 9.73
CA LYS A 39 -18.65 5.06 10.20
C LYS A 39 -19.90 4.93 9.33
N TYR A 40 -20.41 3.71 9.22
CA TYR A 40 -21.72 3.46 8.65
C TYR A 40 -22.75 3.33 9.78
N PHE A 41 -23.81 4.13 9.70
CA PHE A 41 -24.92 4.09 10.64
C PHE A 41 -26.20 3.59 9.96
N ARG A 42 -27.07 2.90 10.67
CA ARG A 42 -28.35 2.40 10.12
C ARG A 42 -29.17 3.50 9.43
N PRO A 43 -29.32 4.72 9.97
CA PRO A 43 -30.07 5.79 9.32
C PRO A 43 -29.43 6.28 8.00
N THR A 44 -28.10 6.18 7.84
CA THR A 44 -27.37 6.72 6.68
C THR A 44 -26.95 5.66 5.67
N VAL A 45 -27.14 4.37 6.00
CA VAL A 45 -26.68 3.26 5.14
C VAL A 45 -27.36 3.23 3.76
N ALA A 46 -28.60 3.73 3.67
CA ALA A 46 -29.29 3.82 2.38
C ALA A 46 -28.56 4.74 1.38
N GLY A 47 -27.99 5.86 1.83
CA GLY A 47 -27.18 6.74 0.99
C GLY A 47 -25.89 6.07 0.49
N ILE A 48 -25.28 5.23 1.30
CA ILE A 48 -24.13 4.42 0.89
C ILE A 48 -24.55 3.35 -0.14
N GLY A 49 -25.70 2.71 0.08
CA GLY A 49 -26.26 1.75 -0.87
C GLY A 49 -26.55 2.39 -2.23
N MET A 50 -27.13 3.58 -2.27
CA MET A 50 -27.34 4.34 -3.51
C MET A 50 -26.02 4.64 -4.21
N ARG A 51 -25.00 5.13 -3.51
CA ARG A 51 -23.66 5.41 -4.07
C ARG A 51 -23.03 4.16 -4.69
N ILE A 52 -23.10 3.01 -3.99
CA ILE A 52 -22.58 1.73 -4.50
C ILE A 52 -23.36 1.31 -5.74
N ASN A 53 -24.68 1.46 -5.73
CA ASN A 53 -25.53 1.12 -6.87
C ASN A 53 -25.24 2.04 -8.08
N ASP A 54 -25.10 3.35 -7.88
CA ASP A 54 -24.74 4.30 -8.93
C ASP A 54 -23.37 3.94 -9.54
N PHE A 55 -22.39 3.58 -8.68
CA PHE A 55 -21.10 3.11 -9.14
C PHE A 55 -21.21 1.85 -10.00
N LEU A 56 -22.00 0.85 -9.56
CA LEU A 56 -22.18 -0.43 -10.26
C LEU A 56 -23.11 -0.31 -11.49
N SER A 57 -23.89 0.76 -11.60
CA SER A 57 -24.79 0.99 -12.75
C SER A 57 -24.09 1.73 -13.90
N ASN A 58 -22.87 2.23 -13.70
CA ASN A 58 -22.13 2.96 -14.73
C ASN A 58 -20.97 2.11 -15.29
N PRO A 59 -21.09 1.52 -16.49
CA PRO A 59 -20.06 0.66 -17.07
C PRO A 59 -18.74 1.38 -17.32
N GLN A 60 -18.73 2.71 -17.58
CA GLN A 60 -17.50 3.47 -17.78
C GLN A 60 -16.76 3.63 -16.44
N THR A 61 -17.48 3.99 -15.38
CA THR A 61 -16.91 4.09 -14.02
C THR A 61 -16.32 2.76 -13.59
N ILE A 62 -17.04 1.67 -13.79
CA ILE A 62 -16.53 0.33 -13.46
C ILE A 62 -15.24 0.02 -14.23
N ARG A 63 -15.21 0.23 -15.55
CA ARG A 63 -14.02 -0.04 -16.37
C ARG A 63 -12.80 0.77 -15.90
N LEU A 64 -12.99 2.05 -15.62
CA LEU A 64 -11.91 2.92 -15.14
C LEU A 64 -11.35 2.44 -13.78
N HIS A 65 -12.23 2.01 -12.87
CA HIS A 65 -11.80 1.57 -11.54
C HIS A 65 -11.22 0.14 -11.54
N LEU A 66 -11.76 -0.77 -12.35
CA LEU A 66 -11.22 -2.13 -12.48
C LEU A 66 -9.91 -2.19 -13.28
N ALA A 67 -9.60 -1.16 -14.07
CA ALA A 67 -8.28 -1.03 -14.69
C ALA A 67 -7.13 -0.93 -13.66
N GLY A 68 -7.44 -0.44 -12.46
CA GLY A 68 -6.79 -0.65 -11.16
C GLY A 68 -5.29 -0.38 -11.07
N VAL A 69 -4.65 0.29 -12.06
CA VAL A 69 -3.22 0.62 -12.04
C VAL A 69 -2.93 1.81 -12.96
N LYS A 70 -2.02 2.65 -12.54
CA LYS A 70 -1.49 3.75 -13.38
C LYS A 70 -0.65 3.16 -14.53
N ARG A 71 -0.68 3.83 -15.66
CA ARG A 71 0.08 3.42 -16.83
C ARG A 71 1.07 4.52 -17.23
N TYR A 72 2.33 4.16 -17.27
CA TYR A 72 3.42 5.04 -17.63
C TYR A 72 4.09 4.54 -18.94
N GLU A 73 3.27 4.21 -19.95
CA GLU A 73 3.72 3.54 -21.19
C GLU A 73 4.75 4.36 -21.99
N SER A 74 4.74 5.70 -21.87
CA SER A 74 5.71 6.59 -22.50
C SER A 74 7.07 6.65 -21.79
N PHE A 75 7.16 6.12 -20.57
CA PHE A 75 8.39 6.11 -19.78
C PHE A 75 9.25 4.89 -20.10
N PRO A 76 10.58 4.99 -19.99
CA PRO A 76 11.50 3.88 -20.27
C PRO A 76 11.17 2.65 -19.40
N LEU A 77 11.31 1.48 -20.01
CA LEU A 77 11.15 0.20 -19.33
C LEU A 77 12.45 -0.21 -18.65
N LEU A 78 12.41 -0.49 -17.36
CA LEU A 78 13.43 -1.27 -16.68
C LEU A 78 13.02 -2.75 -16.77
N ALA A 79 13.69 -3.47 -17.69
CA ALA A 79 13.39 -4.88 -17.91
C ALA A 79 13.94 -5.73 -16.74
N LEU A 80 13.06 -6.47 -16.09
CA LEU A 80 13.43 -7.50 -15.13
C LEU A 80 13.19 -8.88 -15.75
N PRO A 81 13.89 -9.94 -15.28
CA PRO A 81 13.54 -11.30 -15.64
C PRO A 81 12.12 -11.63 -15.18
N PRO A 82 11.46 -12.64 -15.79
CA PRO A 82 10.20 -13.13 -15.30
C PRO A 82 10.31 -13.61 -13.84
N ALA A 83 9.33 -13.25 -13.01
CA ALA A 83 9.29 -13.72 -11.63
C ALA A 83 9.16 -15.25 -11.59
N GLN A 84 10.00 -15.89 -10.78
CA GLN A 84 9.96 -17.31 -10.50
C GLN A 84 9.10 -17.60 -9.27
N SER A 85 8.72 -18.86 -9.11
CA SER A 85 8.05 -19.30 -7.88
C SER A 85 8.99 -19.14 -6.68
N LEU A 86 8.42 -18.74 -5.56
CA LEU A 86 9.16 -18.65 -4.30
C LEU A 86 9.72 -20.04 -3.92
N PRO A 87 10.86 -20.09 -3.21
CA PRO A 87 11.36 -21.33 -2.62
C PRO A 87 10.29 -22.03 -1.78
N SER A 88 10.17 -23.35 -1.93
CA SER A 88 9.23 -24.11 -1.11
C SER A 88 9.63 -24.05 0.36
N GLN A 89 8.79 -23.46 1.18
CA GLN A 89 8.96 -23.36 2.62
C GLN A 89 7.65 -23.69 3.31
N GLU A 90 7.74 -24.22 4.53
CA GLU A 90 6.56 -24.40 5.37
C GLU A 90 5.97 -23.05 5.77
N PHE A 91 4.70 -22.84 5.50
CA PHE A 91 4.03 -21.55 5.75
C PHE A 91 4.11 -21.11 7.22
N ALA A 92 3.96 -22.05 8.15
CA ALA A 92 4.11 -21.80 9.58
C ALA A 92 5.52 -21.28 9.92
N SER A 93 6.55 -21.84 9.29
CA SER A 93 7.94 -21.39 9.47
C SER A 93 8.15 -19.96 8.98
N VAL A 94 7.64 -19.62 7.80
CA VAL A 94 7.73 -18.25 7.26
C VAL A 94 7.05 -17.24 8.19
N LEU A 95 5.84 -17.54 8.66
CA LEU A 95 5.12 -16.71 9.62
C LEU A 95 5.90 -16.54 10.94
N HIS A 96 6.45 -17.63 11.48
CA HIS A 96 7.19 -17.61 12.74
C HIS A 96 8.53 -16.86 12.65
N GLN A 97 9.20 -16.94 11.52
CA GLN A 97 10.53 -16.34 11.32
C GLN A 97 10.47 -14.88 10.86
N ARG A 98 9.36 -14.45 10.23
CA ARG A 98 9.20 -13.08 9.80
C ARG A 98 9.41 -12.11 10.96
N ARG A 99 10.37 -11.20 10.81
CA ARG A 99 10.64 -10.08 11.73
C ARG A 99 10.83 -8.79 10.93
N SER A 100 10.49 -7.67 11.53
CA SER A 100 10.92 -6.35 11.05
C SER A 100 12.41 -6.20 11.35
N ARG A 101 13.23 -6.10 10.30
CA ARG A 101 14.68 -6.05 10.41
C ARG A 101 15.22 -4.87 9.63
N PRO A 102 15.85 -3.88 10.29
CA PRO A 102 16.45 -2.72 9.64
C PRO A 102 17.90 -2.95 9.19
N GLU A 103 18.44 -4.14 9.40
CA GLU A 103 19.82 -4.49 9.02
C GLU A 103 19.86 -4.86 7.54
N PHE A 104 20.01 -3.87 6.68
CA PHE A 104 20.18 -4.06 5.26
C PHE A 104 21.67 -4.09 4.93
N GLY A 105 22.17 -5.21 4.49
CA GLY A 105 23.64 -5.42 4.35
C GLY A 105 24.08 -5.89 2.99
N ARG A 106 23.17 -6.41 2.15
CA ARG A 106 23.55 -6.97 0.86
C ARG A 106 22.82 -6.29 -0.32
N SER A 107 23.41 -6.39 -1.50
CA SER A 107 22.70 -6.18 -2.76
C SER A 107 21.78 -7.36 -3.04
N ILE A 108 20.79 -7.14 -3.88
CA ILE A 108 19.93 -8.19 -4.41
C ILE A 108 20.09 -8.29 -5.92
N SER A 109 19.88 -9.48 -6.46
CA SER A 109 19.84 -9.67 -7.91
C SER A 109 18.57 -9.13 -8.53
N GLN A 110 18.59 -8.91 -9.86
CA GLN A 110 17.36 -8.56 -10.60
C GLN A 110 16.30 -9.64 -10.49
N GLN A 111 16.71 -10.91 -10.36
CA GLN A 111 15.77 -12.02 -10.18
C GLN A 111 15.09 -11.96 -8.81
N GLU A 112 15.82 -11.69 -7.73
CA GLU A 112 15.21 -11.53 -6.39
C GLU A 112 14.26 -10.34 -6.34
N LEU A 113 14.57 -9.23 -7.05
CA LEU A 113 13.66 -8.10 -7.18
C LEU A 113 12.40 -8.50 -7.95
N ALA A 114 12.56 -9.21 -9.08
CA ALA A 114 11.44 -9.69 -9.88
C ALA A 114 10.54 -10.66 -9.09
N ASP A 115 11.15 -11.58 -8.34
CA ASP A 115 10.45 -12.56 -7.52
C ASP A 115 9.69 -11.88 -6.37
N LEU A 116 10.31 -10.92 -5.68
CA LEU A 116 9.66 -10.14 -4.62
C LEU A 116 8.43 -9.40 -5.14
N LEU A 117 8.60 -8.62 -6.22
CA LEU A 117 7.52 -7.81 -6.78
C LEU A 117 6.42 -8.68 -7.41
N GLY A 118 6.84 -9.67 -8.20
CA GLY A 118 5.91 -10.51 -8.97
C GLY A 118 5.04 -11.40 -8.09
N ASN A 119 5.62 -12.02 -7.04
CA ASN A 119 4.87 -12.90 -6.15
C ASN A 119 4.08 -12.12 -5.07
N ALA A 120 4.59 -10.99 -4.60
CA ALA A 120 3.89 -10.22 -3.56
C ALA A 120 2.80 -9.29 -4.12
N LEU A 121 3.00 -8.70 -5.29
CA LEU A 121 2.18 -7.60 -5.80
C LEU A 121 1.55 -7.89 -7.16
N GLY A 122 2.17 -8.75 -7.96
CA GLY A 122 1.75 -9.02 -9.33
C GLY A 122 0.37 -9.67 -9.41
N CYS A 123 -0.39 -9.34 -10.46
CA CYS A 123 -1.65 -10.01 -10.76
C CYS A 123 -1.43 -11.52 -10.92
N ASN A 124 -2.18 -12.32 -10.18
CA ASN A 124 -2.09 -13.78 -10.17
C ASN A 124 -3.35 -14.48 -10.73
N ALA A 125 -4.44 -13.74 -10.90
CA ALA A 125 -5.67 -14.24 -11.52
C ALA A 125 -6.46 -13.07 -12.12
N SER A 126 -7.31 -13.40 -13.09
CA SER A 126 -8.23 -12.46 -13.72
C SER A 126 -9.60 -13.09 -13.86
N MET A 127 -10.65 -12.27 -13.71
CA MET A 127 -12.02 -12.71 -13.91
C MET A 127 -12.87 -11.60 -14.51
N THR A 128 -13.92 -11.98 -15.21
CA THR A 128 -14.95 -11.05 -15.68
C THR A 128 -16.10 -11.05 -14.65
N PRO A 129 -16.36 -9.92 -13.96
CA PRO A 129 -17.46 -9.83 -13.01
C PRO A 129 -18.82 -9.92 -13.72
N GLU A 130 -19.82 -10.55 -13.11
CA GLU A 130 -21.17 -10.64 -13.66
C GLU A 130 -21.81 -9.26 -13.87
N TYR A 131 -21.51 -8.31 -12.99
CA TYR A 131 -22.00 -6.93 -13.04
C TYR A 131 -21.26 -6.03 -14.05
N ALA A 132 -20.21 -6.53 -14.70
CA ALA A 132 -19.41 -5.78 -15.66
C ALA A 132 -18.76 -6.72 -16.68
N ARG A 133 -19.59 -7.26 -17.61
CA ARG A 133 -19.16 -8.29 -18.58
C ARG A 133 -18.09 -7.82 -19.56
N ASP A 134 -17.92 -6.51 -19.73
CA ASP A 134 -16.90 -5.93 -20.62
C ASP A 134 -15.63 -5.48 -19.85
N ALA A 135 -15.53 -5.79 -18.55
CA ALA A 135 -14.40 -5.41 -17.74
C ALA A 135 -13.69 -6.62 -17.16
N THR A 136 -12.38 -6.49 -16.98
CA THR A 136 -11.57 -7.53 -16.33
C THR A 136 -11.16 -7.06 -14.95
N LEU A 137 -11.50 -7.85 -13.93
CA LEU A 137 -10.99 -7.69 -12.58
C LEU A 137 -9.71 -8.49 -12.43
N HIS A 138 -8.62 -7.78 -12.16
CA HIS A 138 -7.30 -8.37 -11.89
C HIS A 138 -7.13 -8.61 -10.40
N ARG A 139 -6.91 -9.86 -9.99
CA ARG A 139 -6.71 -10.23 -8.60
C ARG A 139 -5.23 -10.28 -8.27
N LYS A 140 -4.90 -9.75 -7.10
CA LYS A 140 -3.54 -9.69 -6.56
C LYS A 140 -3.44 -10.57 -5.30
N PRO A 141 -2.23 -10.93 -4.82
CA PRO A 141 -2.03 -11.78 -3.66
C PRO A 141 -2.55 -11.21 -2.33
N TYR A 142 -2.90 -9.94 -2.29
CA TYR A 142 -3.46 -9.26 -1.12
C TYR A 142 -4.91 -8.83 -1.38
N PRO A 143 -5.75 -8.76 -0.32
CA PRO A 143 -7.15 -8.35 -0.45
C PRO A 143 -7.28 -6.85 -0.73
N SER A 144 -8.33 -6.50 -1.49
CA SER A 144 -8.72 -5.11 -1.75
C SER A 144 -10.22 -4.93 -1.57
N GLY A 145 -10.62 -3.83 -0.95
CA GLY A 145 -12.02 -3.47 -0.76
C GLY A 145 -12.77 -3.34 -2.11
N GLY A 146 -13.63 -4.33 -2.39
CA GLY A 146 -14.37 -4.38 -3.66
C GLY A 146 -13.53 -4.66 -4.90
N GLY A 147 -12.29 -5.13 -4.74
CA GLY A 147 -11.36 -5.42 -5.82
C GLY A 147 -10.90 -4.18 -6.59
N LEU A 148 -10.90 -3.00 -5.97
CA LEU A 148 -10.61 -1.73 -6.63
C LEU A 148 -9.11 -1.41 -6.73
N TYR A 149 -8.30 -2.03 -5.89
CA TYR A 149 -6.83 -1.90 -5.86
C TYR A 149 -6.32 -0.45 -5.98
N PRO A 150 -6.71 0.44 -5.04
CA PRO A 150 -6.30 1.84 -5.04
C PRO A 150 -4.83 2.07 -4.74
N VAL A 151 -4.11 1.07 -4.22
CA VAL A 151 -2.69 1.21 -3.86
C VAL A 151 -1.80 1.05 -5.09
N GLU A 152 -0.91 2.03 -5.30
CA GLU A 152 0.15 2.03 -6.31
C GLU A 152 1.52 1.81 -5.66
N PHE A 153 2.48 1.34 -6.43
CA PHE A 153 3.80 0.94 -5.92
C PHE A 153 4.91 1.66 -6.69
N TYR A 154 5.69 2.44 -5.94
CA TYR A 154 6.88 3.12 -6.45
C TYR A 154 8.13 2.43 -5.90
N VAL A 155 8.97 1.97 -6.78
CA VAL A 155 10.12 1.11 -6.47
C VAL A 155 11.41 1.87 -6.73
N LEU A 156 12.25 1.95 -5.73
CA LEU A 156 13.58 2.55 -5.78
C LEU A 156 14.61 1.41 -5.61
N PRO A 157 15.13 0.84 -6.71
CA PRO A 157 16.22 -0.13 -6.66
C PRO A 157 17.53 0.61 -6.34
N MET A 158 17.98 0.55 -5.08
CA MET A 158 19.15 1.28 -4.61
C MET A 158 20.44 0.46 -4.72
N ARG A 159 20.36 -0.86 -4.49
CA ARG A 159 21.49 -1.80 -4.57
C ARG A 159 21.04 -3.11 -5.21
N VAL A 160 20.60 -3.01 -6.47
CA VAL A 160 20.22 -4.14 -7.31
C VAL A 160 21.30 -4.36 -8.36
N ASP A 161 21.80 -5.57 -8.46
CA ASP A 161 22.93 -5.90 -9.34
C ASP A 161 22.61 -5.58 -10.82
N GLY A 162 23.47 -4.77 -11.42
CA GLY A 162 23.30 -4.34 -12.81
C GLY A 162 22.20 -3.30 -13.07
N VAL A 163 21.59 -2.75 -12.01
CA VAL A 163 20.59 -1.67 -12.11
C VAL A 163 21.15 -0.39 -11.51
N GLN A 164 21.11 0.69 -12.26
CA GLN A 164 21.41 2.02 -11.70
C GLN A 164 20.25 2.49 -10.82
N PRO A 165 20.50 3.10 -9.65
CA PRO A 165 19.46 3.63 -8.79
C PRO A 165 18.55 4.59 -9.57
N CYS A 166 17.24 4.40 -9.43
CA CYS A 166 16.22 5.17 -10.14
C CYS A 166 14.89 5.15 -9.36
N VAL A 167 13.96 5.99 -9.75
CA VAL A 167 12.58 5.93 -9.28
C VAL A 167 11.74 5.24 -10.35
N CYS A 168 11.08 4.16 -10.00
CA CYS A 168 10.21 3.42 -10.91
C CYS A 168 8.79 3.33 -10.36
N HIS A 169 7.81 3.25 -11.27
CA HIS A 169 6.47 2.77 -10.95
C HIS A 169 6.33 1.30 -11.36
N TYR A 170 5.79 0.47 -10.47
CA TYR A 170 5.53 -0.95 -10.74
C TYR A 170 4.08 -1.16 -11.17
N ASN A 171 3.89 -1.53 -12.43
CA ASN A 171 2.59 -1.96 -12.94
C ASN A 171 2.31 -3.39 -12.51
N THR A 172 1.39 -3.58 -11.57
CA THR A 172 1.07 -4.89 -11.00
C THR A 172 0.37 -5.84 -11.97
N ILE A 173 -0.21 -5.34 -13.07
CA ILE A 173 -0.90 -6.15 -14.08
C ILE A 173 0.09 -6.68 -15.12
N SER A 174 0.87 -5.79 -15.76
CA SER A 174 1.88 -6.18 -16.74
C SER A 174 3.18 -6.67 -16.09
N ARG A 175 3.37 -6.43 -14.78
CA ARG A 175 4.57 -6.73 -13.99
C ARG A 175 5.81 -6.01 -14.51
N GLU A 176 5.62 -4.79 -15.01
CA GLU A 176 6.68 -3.94 -15.57
C GLU A 176 7.08 -2.82 -14.61
N LEU A 177 8.35 -2.47 -14.62
CA LEU A 177 8.86 -1.27 -13.99
C LEU A 177 9.07 -0.16 -15.04
N ARG A 178 8.40 0.98 -14.86
CA ARG A 178 8.59 2.17 -15.69
C ARG A 178 9.41 3.20 -14.94
N VAL A 179 10.52 3.63 -15.54
CA VAL A 179 11.49 4.54 -14.93
C VAL A 179 10.96 5.97 -15.01
N LEU A 180 10.59 6.56 -13.89
CA LEU A 180 10.09 7.92 -13.80
C LEU A 180 11.23 8.94 -13.66
N GLN A 181 12.29 8.56 -12.94
CA GLN A 181 13.50 9.35 -12.75
C GLN A 181 14.72 8.46 -12.80
N GLN A 182 15.71 8.81 -13.60
CA GLN A 182 17.02 8.18 -13.67
C GLN A 182 18.00 8.80 -12.66
N GLU A 183 19.12 8.13 -12.43
CA GLU A 183 20.27 8.65 -11.65
C GLU A 183 19.90 9.12 -10.25
N LEU A 184 19.14 8.30 -9.52
CA LEU A 184 18.74 8.59 -8.14
C LEU A 184 19.96 8.51 -7.22
N GLN A 185 20.23 9.58 -6.48
CA GLN A 185 21.32 9.63 -5.51
C GLN A 185 20.85 9.25 -4.10
N ALA A 186 21.70 8.58 -3.33
CA ALA A 186 21.39 8.19 -1.95
C ALA A 186 21.02 9.39 -1.06
N GLU A 187 21.63 10.55 -1.31
CA GLU A 187 21.34 11.79 -0.59
C GLU A 187 19.92 12.30 -0.84
N GLN A 188 19.39 12.11 -2.05
CA GLN A 188 18.01 12.49 -2.40
C GLN A 188 17.02 11.61 -1.63
N VAL A 189 17.29 10.30 -1.53
CA VAL A 189 16.48 9.35 -0.76
C VAL A 189 16.57 9.66 0.73
N ASN A 190 17.77 9.92 1.23
CA ASN A 190 18.00 10.22 2.64
C ASN A 190 17.33 11.52 3.11
N ARG A 191 17.09 12.49 2.21
CA ARG A 191 16.32 13.71 2.54
C ARG A 191 14.85 13.39 2.80
N VAL A 192 14.31 12.38 2.14
CA VAL A 192 12.92 11.92 2.35
C VAL A 192 12.76 11.24 3.71
N LEU A 193 13.81 10.66 4.27
CA LEU A 193 13.74 9.86 5.49
C LEU A 193 14.03 10.70 6.73
N SER A 194 13.20 10.58 7.77
CA SER A 194 13.47 11.20 9.06
C SER A 194 14.65 10.56 9.80
N MET A 195 15.01 9.33 9.44
CA MET A 195 16.18 8.60 9.90
C MET A 195 16.96 8.08 8.68
N PRO A 196 18.00 8.81 8.23
CA PRO A 196 18.80 8.44 7.07
C PRO A 196 19.59 7.15 7.28
N PHE A 197 19.81 6.40 6.20
CA PHE A 197 20.69 5.23 6.20
C PHE A 197 22.12 5.63 5.84
N ALA A 198 23.10 5.00 6.49
CA ALA A 198 24.48 5.04 6.01
C ALA A 198 24.58 4.31 4.64
N ALA A 199 25.51 4.69 3.80
CA ALA A 199 25.60 4.19 2.43
C ALA A 199 25.74 2.64 2.37
N ASP A 200 26.48 2.06 3.29
CA ASP A 200 26.68 0.61 3.43
C ASP A 200 25.46 -0.13 4.01
N LYS A 201 24.52 0.60 4.60
CA LYS A 201 23.28 0.08 5.21
C LYS A 201 22.00 0.50 4.46
N MET A 202 22.15 1.14 3.31
CA MET A 202 21.01 1.49 2.46
C MET A 202 20.25 0.21 2.09
N PRO A 203 18.91 0.17 2.19
CA PRO A 203 18.13 -0.95 1.67
C PRO A 203 18.47 -1.26 0.21
N ALA A 204 18.43 -2.53 -0.19
CA ALA A 204 18.65 -2.90 -1.57
C ALA A 204 17.51 -2.40 -2.48
N VAL A 205 16.30 -2.45 -1.95
CA VAL A 205 15.09 -1.91 -2.58
C VAL A 205 14.22 -1.20 -1.57
N MET A 206 13.65 -0.06 -1.96
CA MET A 206 12.63 0.67 -1.22
C MET A 206 11.36 0.70 -2.06
N ILE A 207 10.24 0.30 -1.49
CA ILE A 207 8.94 0.27 -2.16
C ILE A 207 8.02 1.21 -1.39
N PHE A 208 7.68 2.36 -1.97
CA PHE A 208 6.68 3.25 -1.42
C PHE A 208 5.30 2.87 -1.95
N MET A 209 4.35 2.77 -1.06
CA MET A 209 2.96 2.51 -1.35
C MET A 209 2.19 3.82 -1.24
N SER A 210 1.57 4.24 -2.32
CA SER A 210 0.67 5.39 -2.35
C SER A 210 -0.78 4.94 -2.51
N GLY A 211 -1.72 5.80 -2.16
CA GLY A 211 -3.14 5.56 -2.35
C GLY A 211 -3.76 6.53 -3.33
N VAL A 212 -4.30 6.04 -4.44
CA VAL A 212 -5.19 6.81 -5.32
C VAL A 212 -6.57 6.82 -4.68
N LEU A 213 -6.78 7.81 -3.80
CA LEU A 213 -7.88 7.82 -2.83
C LEU A 213 -9.26 7.70 -3.49
N GLN A 214 -9.47 8.38 -4.63
CA GLN A 214 -10.75 8.39 -5.34
C GLN A 214 -11.15 7.02 -5.90
N ARG A 215 -10.22 6.10 -6.16
CA ARG A 215 -10.57 4.74 -6.60
C ARG A 215 -11.46 4.03 -5.57
N SER A 216 -11.28 4.29 -4.30
CA SER A 216 -12.06 3.70 -3.22
C SER A 216 -13.18 4.62 -2.72
N THR A 217 -12.90 5.91 -2.56
CA THR A 217 -13.87 6.86 -1.98
C THR A 217 -15.05 7.15 -2.91
N ASN A 218 -14.89 7.04 -4.22
CA ASN A 218 -16.00 7.16 -5.17
C ASN A 218 -17.11 6.12 -4.90
N LYS A 219 -16.72 4.90 -4.52
CA LYS A 219 -17.67 3.82 -4.20
C LYS A 219 -18.12 3.83 -2.74
N TYR A 220 -17.20 4.05 -1.80
CA TYR A 220 -17.41 3.81 -0.38
C TYR A 220 -17.46 5.08 0.48
N GLY A 221 -17.40 6.27 -0.13
CA GLY A 221 -17.33 7.55 0.59
C GLY A 221 -16.10 7.61 1.52
N ASN A 222 -16.23 8.29 2.66
CA ASN A 222 -15.14 8.44 3.62
C ASN A 222 -14.57 7.10 4.12
N LYS A 223 -15.38 6.05 4.17
CA LYS A 223 -14.89 4.71 4.53
C LYS A 223 -13.89 4.17 3.52
N GLY A 224 -13.96 4.59 2.27
CA GLY A 224 -13.01 4.24 1.22
C GLY A 224 -11.58 4.56 1.60
N TYR A 225 -11.34 5.67 2.29
CA TYR A 225 -10.01 6.03 2.81
C TYR A 225 -9.45 4.95 3.76
N LYS A 226 -10.27 4.48 4.71
CA LYS A 226 -9.86 3.38 5.62
C LYS A 226 -9.53 2.10 4.85
N LEU A 227 -10.28 1.81 3.78
CA LEU A 227 -10.03 0.62 2.95
C LEU A 227 -8.69 0.72 2.21
N VAL A 228 -8.28 1.92 1.78
CA VAL A 228 -6.95 2.15 1.18
C VAL A 228 -5.83 1.85 2.17
N MET A 229 -5.95 2.34 3.41
CA MET A 229 -4.95 2.08 4.47
C MET A 229 -4.84 0.59 4.82
N ILE A 230 -6.00 -0.10 4.91
CA ILE A 230 -6.05 -1.55 5.15
C ILE A 230 -5.38 -2.32 4.01
N GLU A 231 -5.60 -1.91 2.77
CA GLU A 231 -4.98 -2.53 1.59
C GLU A 231 -3.47 -2.34 1.59
N ALA A 232 -2.98 -1.13 1.89
CA ALA A 232 -1.54 -0.87 1.98
C ALA A 232 -0.87 -1.76 3.06
N GLY A 233 -1.52 -1.92 4.22
CA GLY A 233 -1.06 -2.83 5.26
C GLY A 233 -1.06 -4.30 4.83
N ALA A 234 -2.08 -4.74 4.08
CA ALA A 234 -2.17 -6.10 3.56
C ALA A 234 -1.10 -6.37 2.49
N ALA A 235 -0.87 -5.42 1.56
CA ALA A 235 0.21 -5.50 0.58
C ALA A 235 1.58 -5.52 1.26
N GLY A 236 1.78 -4.69 2.28
CA GLY A 236 3.01 -4.67 3.08
C GLY A 236 3.27 -5.99 3.80
N GLN A 237 2.24 -6.62 4.37
CA GLN A 237 2.40 -7.95 4.98
C GLN A 237 2.73 -9.01 3.92
N THR A 238 2.13 -8.93 2.73
CA THR A 238 2.46 -9.85 1.63
C THR A 238 3.91 -9.68 1.18
N LEU A 239 4.39 -8.44 1.04
CA LEU A 239 5.81 -8.14 0.77
C LEU A 239 6.72 -8.73 1.87
N HIS A 240 6.33 -8.59 3.12
CA HIS A 240 7.11 -9.08 4.26
C HIS A 240 7.27 -10.60 4.25
N LEU A 241 6.19 -11.33 3.96
CA LEU A 241 6.22 -12.80 3.88
C LEU A 241 7.06 -13.27 2.68
N ASN A 242 6.94 -12.58 1.53
CA ASN A 242 7.73 -12.88 0.34
C ASN A 242 9.22 -12.60 0.56
N ALA A 243 9.55 -11.46 1.19
CA ALA A 243 10.94 -11.14 1.55
C ALA A 243 11.52 -12.21 2.48
N GLN A 244 10.78 -12.63 3.52
CA GLN A 244 11.21 -13.72 4.41
C GLN A 244 11.42 -15.02 3.65
N ALA A 245 10.55 -15.38 2.69
CA ALA A 245 10.70 -16.59 1.89
C ALA A 245 11.93 -16.54 0.96
N LEU A 246 12.31 -15.34 0.50
CA LEU A 246 13.52 -15.10 -0.29
C LEU A 246 14.80 -14.97 0.57
N GLY A 247 14.69 -15.05 1.89
CA GLY A 247 15.83 -14.85 2.81
C GLY A 247 16.29 -13.38 2.89
N LEU A 248 15.41 -12.43 2.52
CA LEU A 248 15.65 -11.00 2.64
C LEU A 248 15.20 -10.48 4.01
N HIS A 249 15.90 -9.50 4.53
CA HIS A 249 15.38 -8.68 5.61
C HIS A 249 14.32 -7.73 5.05
N GLY A 250 13.27 -7.48 5.81
CA GLY A 250 12.18 -6.59 5.40
C GLY A 250 11.69 -5.72 6.55
N LEU A 251 11.27 -4.51 6.25
CA LEU A 251 10.77 -3.55 7.22
C LEU A 251 9.70 -2.65 6.60
N MET A 252 8.54 -2.56 7.25
CA MET A 252 7.57 -1.48 6.97
C MET A 252 8.11 -0.18 7.57
N TRP A 253 8.03 0.91 6.80
CA TRP A 253 8.63 2.19 7.17
C TRP A 253 7.63 3.33 6.95
N SER A 254 7.31 4.07 8.01
CA SER A 254 6.45 5.25 7.94
C SER A 254 7.16 6.53 8.44
N SER A 255 8.46 6.43 8.74
CA SER A 255 9.25 7.53 9.28
C SER A 255 9.93 8.30 8.14
N PHE A 256 9.12 9.00 7.33
CA PHE A 256 9.58 9.84 6.23
C PHE A 256 8.81 11.17 6.25
N PHE A 257 9.33 12.16 5.53
CA PHE A 257 8.65 13.43 5.29
C PHE A 257 7.73 13.27 4.08
N ASP A 258 6.43 13.32 4.32
CA ASP A 258 5.41 12.99 3.31
C ASP A 258 5.56 13.86 2.06
N ASP A 259 5.69 15.16 2.20
CA ASP A 259 5.82 16.11 1.10
C ASP A 259 7.13 15.93 0.30
N GLU A 260 8.22 15.51 0.95
CA GLU A 260 9.47 15.18 0.29
C GLU A 260 9.35 13.86 -0.49
N ALA A 261 8.69 12.85 0.09
CA ALA A 261 8.42 11.58 -0.56
C ALA A 261 7.52 11.77 -1.80
N GLU A 262 6.44 12.54 -1.66
CA GLU A 262 5.52 12.85 -2.75
C GLU A 262 6.23 13.60 -3.89
N ARG A 263 7.07 14.58 -3.57
CA ARG A 263 7.88 15.27 -4.58
C ARG A 263 8.85 14.33 -5.31
N LEU A 264 9.54 13.44 -4.57
CA LEU A 264 10.45 12.46 -5.16
C LEU A 264 9.71 11.50 -6.11
N LEU A 265 8.49 11.09 -5.75
CA LEU A 265 7.66 10.17 -6.50
C LEU A 265 6.78 10.87 -7.56
N GLN A 266 6.84 12.19 -7.68
CA GLN A 266 6.06 13.03 -8.58
C GLN A 266 4.54 12.89 -8.34
N LEU A 267 4.13 12.90 -7.07
CA LEU A 267 2.74 12.85 -6.62
C LEU A 267 2.25 14.26 -6.22
N ASP A 268 0.94 14.45 -6.28
CA ASP A 268 0.30 15.72 -5.88
C ASP A 268 0.03 15.83 -4.36
N GLY A 269 0.14 14.71 -3.63
CA GLY A 269 -0.13 14.64 -2.20
C GLY A 269 -1.61 14.81 -1.81
N VAL A 270 -2.51 14.92 -2.77
CA VAL A 270 -3.95 15.21 -2.56
C VAL A 270 -4.84 14.12 -3.15
N SER A 271 -4.77 13.91 -4.46
CA SER A 271 -5.52 12.83 -5.14
C SER A 271 -4.83 11.48 -4.98
N GLU A 272 -3.51 11.53 -4.88
CA GLU A 272 -2.64 10.41 -4.56
C GLU A 272 -1.58 10.84 -3.54
N SER A 273 -1.51 10.14 -2.43
CA SER A 273 -0.61 10.41 -1.32
C SER A 273 0.14 9.15 -0.90
N VAL A 274 1.39 9.31 -0.46
CA VAL A 274 2.17 8.21 0.11
C VAL A 274 1.56 7.77 1.43
N ILE A 275 1.50 6.48 1.65
CA ILE A 275 0.91 5.87 2.87
C ILE A 275 2.02 5.29 3.75
N VAL A 276 2.86 4.46 3.16
CA VAL A 276 3.88 3.69 3.88
C VAL A 276 4.93 3.17 2.91
N GLY A 277 6.14 2.98 3.37
CA GLY A 277 7.21 2.28 2.66
C GLY A 277 7.36 0.83 3.11
N PHE A 278 7.90 -0.01 2.25
CA PHE A 278 8.46 -1.31 2.57
C PHE A 278 9.88 -1.38 2.03
N PHE A 279 10.85 -1.63 2.89
CA PHE A 279 12.25 -1.67 2.54
C PHE A 279 12.80 -3.08 2.72
N ALA A 280 13.66 -3.53 1.80
CA ALA A 280 14.24 -4.86 1.84
C ALA A 280 15.70 -4.89 1.35
N GLY A 281 16.45 -5.93 1.83
CA GLY A 281 17.83 -6.20 1.41
C GLY A 281 18.56 -7.24 2.27
#